data_62cbe8c225fa400742c8cacf8006e6c3
#
_entry.id   62cbe8c225fa400742c8cacf8006e6c3
#
_cell.length_a   1.000
_cell.length_b   1.000
_cell.length_c   1.000
_cell.angle_alpha   90.00
_cell.angle_beta   90.00
_cell.angle_gamma   90.00
#
_symmetry.space_group_name_H-M   'P 1'
#
loop_
_entity.id
_entity.type
_entity.pdbx_description
1 polymer ?
#
loop_
_entity_poly.entity_id
_entity_poly.type
_entity_poly.pdbx_seq_one_letter_code
_entity_poly.pdbx_strand_id
1 'polypeptide(L)'
;EKHYDTLKDALADQPIKVYAGADALCQVVESAPIDMVLTAMVGFAGLRPTISAIKARKTICLANKETLVVAGELINELAATYHTPILPVDSEHSAIFQSLVGEDDNEIEKILLTASGGPFRTMSNEQLAAVTKDSALKHPTWDMGAKITIDSATMMNKGFEVIEAKWLFGVKPEQIEVLIHPQSIVHSAIQFRDGSVKAQLGVPDMRLPIQYAFSYPKRLHLSSKRLDLFKQPLEFFKPDLDKFRCLGLAFEALRRGGNMPCIVNAANEIVN
;
A
#
# COMPACT_ATOMS: atom_id res chain seq x y z
N GLU A 1 13.94 -17.50 -13.64
CA GLU A 1 14.53 -18.75 -14.21
C GLU A 1 15.23 -18.48 -15.54
N LYS A 2 14.62 -17.74 -16.47
CA LYS A 2 15.16 -17.48 -17.83
C LYS A 2 16.62 -16.99 -17.88
N HIS A 3 17.06 -16.24 -16.88
CA HIS A 3 18.41 -15.64 -16.81
C HIS A 3 19.29 -16.28 -15.72
N TYR A 4 18.91 -17.45 -15.21
CA TYR A 4 19.64 -18.08 -14.11
C TYR A 4 21.08 -18.39 -14.48
N ASP A 5 21.31 -19.10 -15.58
CA ASP A 5 22.66 -19.50 -16.01
C ASP A 5 23.52 -18.28 -16.33
N THR A 6 22.94 -17.30 -17.07
CA THR A 6 23.63 -16.03 -17.38
C THR A 6 24.12 -15.32 -16.11
N LEU A 7 23.25 -15.22 -15.09
CA LEU A 7 23.62 -14.54 -13.85
C LEU A 7 24.60 -15.36 -13.01
N LYS A 8 24.42 -16.66 -12.96
CA LYS A 8 25.32 -17.58 -12.26
C LYS A 8 26.74 -17.53 -12.84
N ASP A 9 26.86 -17.53 -14.18
CA ASP A 9 28.14 -17.44 -14.87
C ASP A 9 28.81 -16.07 -14.67
N ALA A 10 28.04 -15.00 -14.74
CA ALA A 10 28.51 -13.64 -14.51
C ALA A 10 29.02 -13.39 -13.08
N LEU A 11 28.55 -14.18 -12.10
CA LEU A 11 28.91 -14.06 -10.68
C LEU A 11 29.78 -15.24 -10.19
N ALA A 12 30.31 -16.07 -11.11
CA ALA A 12 31.05 -17.29 -10.75
C ALA A 12 32.27 -17.02 -9.85
N ASP A 13 32.94 -15.89 -10.04
CA ASP A 13 34.10 -15.45 -9.28
C ASP A 13 33.77 -14.69 -7.99
N GLN A 14 32.48 -14.56 -7.66
CA GLN A 14 32.03 -13.83 -6.48
C GLN A 14 31.47 -14.79 -5.42
N PRO A 15 31.59 -14.50 -4.12
CA PRO A 15 30.99 -15.31 -3.06
C PRO A 15 29.47 -15.08 -2.95
N ILE A 16 28.77 -15.07 -4.11
CA ILE A 16 27.35 -14.80 -4.23
C ILE A 16 26.62 -16.05 -4.71
N LYS A 17 25.62 -16.48 -3.96
CA LYS A 17 24.76 -17.59 -4.36
C LYS A 17 23.61 -17.08 -5.23
N VAL A 18 23.39 -17.70 -6.36
CA VAL A 18 22.29 -17.41 -7.28
C VAL A 18 21.22 -18.47 -7.13
N TYR A 19 19.98 -18.03 -6.98
CA TYR A 19 18.79 -18.88 -6.89
C TYR A 19 17.78 -18.45 -7.96
N ALA A 20 16.88 -19.34 -8.33
CA ALA A 20 15.83 -19.05 -9.29
C ALA A 20 14.53 -19.79 -8.96
N GLY A 21 13.41 -19.24 -9.41
CA GLY A 21 12.08 -19.81 -9.22
C GLY A 21 11.33 -19.28 -7.99
N ALA A 22 10.03 -19.56 -7.93
CA ALA A 22 9.15 -19.08 -6.88
C ALA A 22 9.53 -19.59 -5.49
N ASP A 23 10.01 -20.83 -5.39
CA ASP A 23 10.43 -21.41 -4.12
C ASP A 23 11.74 -20.80 -3.59
N ALA A 24 12.60 -20.32 -4.50
CA ALA A 24 13.81 -19.60 -4.13
C ALA A 24 13.53 -18.28 -3.41
N LEU A 25 12.43 -17.60 -3.75
CA LEU A 25 11.97 -16.40 -3.04
C LEU A 25 11.60 -16.72 -1.58
N CYS A 26 10.92 -17.85 -1.36
CA CYS A 26 10.60 -18.30 -0.01
C CYS A 26 11.87 -18.67 0.77
N GLN A 27 12.81 -19.40 0.14
CA GLN A 27 14.08 -19.79 0.77
C GLN A 27 14.94 -18.58 1.17
N VAL A 28 15.02 -17.55 0.32
CA VAL A 28 15.86 -16.39 0.63
C VAL A 28 15.33 -15.59 1.83
N VAL A 29 14.01 -15.40 1.94
CA VAL A 29 13.43 -14.65 3.07
C VAL A 29 13.52 -15.41 4.40
N GLU A 30 13.68 -16.73 4.37
CA GLU A 30 13.89 -17.59 5.55
C GLU A 30 15.34 -17.58 6.05
N SER A 31 16.28 -17.04 5.27
CA SER A 31 17.71 -17.07 5.57
C SER A 31 18.04 -16.41 6.92
N ALA A 32 18.93 -17.05 7.70
CA ALA A 32 19.27 -16.62 9.06
C ALA A 32 19.81 -15.18 9.17
N PRO A 33 20.67 -14.68 8.25
CA PRO A 33 21.22 -13.33 8.35
C PRO A 33 20.24 -12.21 7.98
N ILE A 34 19.00 -12.53 7.63
CA ILE A 34 17.96 -11.55 7.30
C ILE A 34 17.10 -11.28 8.54
N ASP A 35 16.99 -10.03 8.96
CA ASP A 35 16.15 -9.60 10.09
C ASP A 35 14.82 -9.01 9.60
N MET A 36 14.82 -8.34 8.45
CA MET A 36 13.68 -7.62 7.89
C MET A 36 13.52 -7.94 6.41
N VAL A 37 12.27 -7.99 5.95
CA VAL A 37 11.94 -8.25 4.54
C VAL A 37 11.03 -7.14 4.02
N LEU A 38 11.47 -6.43 2.99
CA LEU A 38 10.61 -5.54 2.21
C LEU A 38 9.87 -6.36 1.16
N THR A 39 8.56 -6.51 1.35
CA THR A 39 7.69 -7.21 0.40
C THR A 39 7.11 -6.20 -0.60
N ALA A 40 7.77 -6.06 -1.75
CA ALA A 40 7.43 -5.08 -2.78
C ALA A 40 7.13 -5.73 -4.15
N MET A 41 6.70 -6.98 -4.13
CA MET A 41 6.29 -7.69 -5.35
C MET A 41 4.90 -7.22 -5.80
N VAL A 42 4.66 -7.21 -7.10
CA VAL A 42 3.39 -6.78 -7.66
C VAL A 42 2.37 -7.93 -7.59
N GLY A 43 1.13 -7.61 -7.22
CA GLY A 43 0.00 -8.53 -7.23
C GLY A 43 0.15 -9.68 -6.23
N PHE A 44 -0.48 -10.80 -6.54
CA PHE A 44 -0.52 -12.00 -5.68
C PHE A 44 0.85 -12.65 -5.41
N ALA A 45 1.86 -12.40 -6.25
CA ALA A 45 3.16 -13.05 -6.16
C ALA A 45 3.89 -12.81 -4.82
N GLY A 46 3.57 -11.71 -4.12
CA GLY A 46 4.13 -11.38 -2.81
C GLY A 46 3.62 -12.22 -1.65
N LEU A 47 2.48 -12.91 -1.78
CA LEU A 47 1.81 -13.59 -0.65
C LEU A 47 2.66 -14.73 -0.07
N ARG A 48 3.13 -15.68 -0.90
CA ARG A 48 3.91 -16.83 -0.44
C ARG A 48 5.21 -16.43 0.27
N PRO A 49 6.06 -15.56 -0.31
CA PRO A 49 7.26 -15.09 0.38
C PRO A 49 6.96 -14.34 1.69
N THR A 50 5.86 -13.57 1.75
CA THR A 50 5.46 -12.90 2.99
C THR A 50 5.08 -13.91 4.08
N ILE A 51 4.33 -14.95 3.75
CA ILE A 51 3.99 -16.04 4.70
C ILE A 51 5.27 -16.75 5.19
N SER A 52 6.20 -17.07 4.29
CA SER A 52 7.49 -17.68 4.66
C SER A 52 8.30 -16.78 5.60
N ALA A 53 8.38 -15.48 5.30
CA ALA A 53 9.10 -14.52 6.13
C ALA A 53 8.45 -14.38 7.53
N ILE A 54 7.12 -14.34 7.63
CA ILE A 54 6.38 -14.29 8.91
C ILE A 54 6.71 -15.55 9.74
N LYS A 55 6.62 -16.74 9.15
CA LYS A 55 6.94 -18.01 9.82
C LYS A 55 8.39 -18.08 10.29
N ALA A 56 9.30 -17.44 9.54
CA ALA A 56 10.71 -17.30 9.91
C ALA A 56 10.95 -16.13 10.90
N ARG A 57 9.89 -15.48 11.39
CA ARG A 57 9.92 -14.35 12.35
C ARG A 57 10.74 -13.15 11.87
N LYS A 58 10.69 -12.87 10.56
CA LYS A 58 11.32 -11.67 9.98
C LYS A 58 10.37 -10.50 10.05
N THR A 59 10.80 -9.36 10.52
CA THR A 59 9.99 -8.13 10.47
C THR A 59 9.59 -7.84 9.02
N ILE A 60 8.30 -7.61 8.77
CA ILE A 60 7.78 -7.35 7.43
C ILE A 60 7.64 -5.85 7.23
N CYS A 61 8.31 -5.30 6.22
CA CYS A 61 8.04 -3.97 5.68
C CYS A 61 7.11 -4.16 4.47
N LEU A 62 5.81 -3.96 4.66
CA LEU A 62 4.78 -4.33 3.69
C LEU A 62 4.50 -3.20 2.70
N ALA A 63 4.91 -3.39 1.45
CA ALA A 63 4.55 -2.53 0.31
C ALA A 63 3.55 -3.18 -0.64
N ASN A 64 3.45 -4.51 -0.62
CA ASN A 64 2.52 -5.28 -1.45
C ASN A 64 1.14 -5.38 -0.77
N LYS A 65 0.28 -4.43 -1.05
CA LYS A 65 -1.07 -4.36 -0.47
C LYS A 65 -1.96 -5.56 -0.81
N GLU A 66 -1.75 -6.14 -1.99
CA GLU A 66 -2.52 -7.31 -2.44
C GLU A 66 -2.38 -8.50 -1.48
N THR A 67 -1.29 -8.61 -0.77
CA THR A 67 -1.11 -9.62 0.29
C THR A 67 -2.21 -9.54 1.36
N LEU A 68 -2.55 -8.34 1.82
CA LEU A 68 -3.64 -8.15 2.80
C LEU A 68 -5.01 -8.17 2.15
N VAL A 69 -5.14 -7.71 0.91
CA VAL A 69 -6.41 -7.78 0.17
C VAL A 69 -6.84 -9.23 -0.02
N VAL A 70 -5.91 -10.10 -0.41
CA VAL A 70 -6.19 -11.51 -0.72
C VAL A 70 -6.32 -12.37 0.54
N ALA A 71 -5.48 -12.14 1.55
CA ALA A 71 -5.33 -13.04 2.69
C ALA A 71 -5.10 -12.32 4.03
N GLY A 72 -5.72 -11.14 4.22
CA GLY A 72 -5.46 -10.29 5.39
C GLY A 72 -5.74 -10.97 6.73
N GLU A 73 -6.82 -11.73 6.84
CA GLU A 73 -7.13 -12.51 8.04
C GLU A 73 -6.02 -13.52 8.36
N LEU A 74 -5.63 -14.32 7.37
CA LEU A 74 -4.53 -15.30 7.51
C LEU A 74 -3.20 -14.64 7.87
N ILE A 75 -2.88 -13.52 7.23
CA ILE A 75 -1.63 -12.80 7.49
C ILE A 75 -1.60 -12.28 8.94
N ASN A 76 -2.69 -11.70 9.42
CA ASN A 76 -2.77 -11.20 10.80
C ASN A 76 -2.72 -12.34 11.82
N GLU A 77 -3.39 -13.46 11.57
CA GLU A 77 -3.32 -14.66 12.41
C GLU A 77 -1.88 -15.19 12.50
N LEU A 78 -1.21 -15.32 11.35
CA LEU A 78 0.20 -15.75 11.31
C LEU A 78 1.12 -14.75 12.00
N ALA A 79 0.96 -13.46 11.74
CA ALA A 79 1.77 -12.42 12.38
C ALA A 79 1.65 -12.45 13.91
N ALA A 80 0.43 -12.63 14.42
CA ALA A 80 0.18 -12.79 15.86
C ALA A 80 0.81 -14.09 16.40
N THR A 81 0.62 -15.22 15.71
CA THR A 81 1.14 -16.53 16.12
C THR A 81 2.68 -16.56 16.19
N TYR A 82 3.34 -15.96 15.21
CA TYR A 82 4.80 -15.91 15.13
C TYR A 82 5.43 -14.69 15.78
N HIS A 83 4.60 -13.78 16.36
CA HIS A 83 5.03 -12.51 16.96
C HIS A 83 5.86 -11.67 15.98
N THR A 84 5.41 -11.57 14.74
CA THR A 84 6.11 -10.89 13.67
C THR A 84 5.50 -9.52 13.42
N PRO A 85 6.25 -8.42 13.60
CA PRO A 85 5.77 -7.08 13.29
C PRO A 85 5.55 -6.89 11.78
N ILE A 86 4.46 -6.21 11.42
CA ILE A 86 4.19 -5.74 10.06
C ILE A 86 4.21 -4.22 10.07
N LEU A 87 5.17 -3.62 9.37
CA LEU A 87 5.36 -2.18 9.24
C LEU A 87 4.89 -1.74 7.84
N PRO A 88 3.93 -0.82 7.74
CA PRO A 88 3.40 -0.39 6.44
C PRO A 88 4.41 0.48 5.69
N VAL A 89 4.52 0.24 4.39
CA VAL A 89 5.37 1.01 3.47
C VAL A 89 4.54 1.80 2.47
N ASP A 90 3.31 1.35 2.16
CA ASP A 90 2.40 2.17 1.36
C ASP A 90 2.25 3.55 2.02
N SER A 91 2.33 4.63 1.23
CA SER A 91 2.49 5.99 1.76
C SER A 91 1.37 6.40 2.70
N GLU A 92 0.14 6.04 2.38
CA GLU A 92 -1.04 6.34 3.17
C GLU A 92 -1.05 5.56 4.49
N HIS A 93 -0.74 4.26 4.43
CA HIS A 93 -0.70 3.41 5.62
C HIS A 93 0.49 3.73 6.52
N SER A 94 1.64 4.07 5.93
CA SER A 94 2.77 4.60 6.68
C SER A 94 2.41 5.90 7.40
N ALA A 95 1.65 6.80 6.76
CA ALA A 95 1.18 8.03 7.38
C ALA A 95 0.23 7.78 8.56
N ILE A 96 -0.70 6.84 8.42
CA ILE A 96 -1.60 6.40 9.48
C ILE A 96 -0.78 5.83 10.65
N PHE A 97 0.14 4.90 10.37
CA PHE A 97 1.02 4.32 11.37
C PHE A 97 1.84 5.38 12.11
N GLN A 98 2.44 6.33 11.38
CA GLN A 98 3.19 7.44 11.98
C GLN A 98 2.33 8.35 12.87
N SER A 99 1.06 8.52 12.51
CA SER A 99 0.10 9.32 13.30
C SER A 99 -0.36 8.61 14.57
N LEU A 100 -0.25 7.28 14.62
CA LEU A 100 -0.59 6.45 15.78
C LEU A 100 0.58 6.27 16.77
N VAL A 101 1.80 6.65 16.42
CA VAL A 101 2.94 6.53 17.33
C VAL A 101 2.69 7.36 18.59
N GLY A 102 2.69 6.70 19.74
CA GLY A 102 2.42 7.31 21.05
C GLY A 102 0.94 7.50 21.38
N GLU A 103 0.04 6.87 20.60
CA GLU A 103 -1.42 6.92 20.79
C GLU A 103 -2.00 5.55 21.19
N ASP A 104 -1.20 4.70 21.84
CA ASP A 104 -1.55 3.30 22.08
C ASP A 104 -2.87 3.10 22.86
N ASP A 105 -3.23 4.06 23.74
CA ASP A 105 -4.46 4.05 24.54
C ASP A 105 -5.62 4.83 23.90
N ASN A 106 -5.40 5.46 22.74
CA ASN A 106 -6.39 6.32 22.11
C ASN A 106 -7.15 5.62 20.98
N GLU A 107 -8.48 5.57 21.12
CA GLU A 107 -9.31 4.93 20.12
C GLU A 107 -9.41 5.75 18.83
N ILE A 108 -9.23 5.08 17.72
CA ILE A 108 -9.50 5.63 16.37
C ILE A 108 -11.01 5.81 16.19
N GLU A 109 -11.46 7.04 16.01
CA GLU A 109 -12.83 7.30 15.55
C GLU A 109 -12.92 7.04 14.04
N LYS A 110 -12.00 7.67 13.25
CA LYS A 110 -11.92 7.48 11.81
C LYS A 110 -10.50 7.50 11.30
N ILE A 111 -10.25 6.70 10.27
CA ILE A 111 -9.13 6.86 9.36
C ILE A 111 -9.57 7.76 8.20
N LEU A 112 -8.84 8.84 7.97
CA LEU A 112 -9.02 9.75 6.84
C LEU A 112 -7.99 9.39 5.77
N LEU A 113 -8.37 8.48 4.86
CA LEU A 113 -7.50 7.91 3.85
C LEU A 113 -7.49 8.83 2.62
N THR A 114 -6.36 9.48 2.35
CA THR A 114 -6.27 10.41 1.22
C THR A 114 -5.99 9.70 -0.11
N ALA A 115 -6.42 10.31 -1.20
CA ALA A 115 -6.19 9.86 -2.57
C ALA A 115 -5.95 11.06 -3.49
N SER A 116 -5.08 10.94 -4.49
CA SER A 116 -4.94 11.99 -5.53
C SER A 116 -6.24 12.17 -6.34
N GLY A 117 -7.08 11.14 -6.41
CA GLY A 117 -8.27 11.07 -7.23
C GLY A 117 -8.02 10.64 -8.67
N GLY A 118 -6.76 10.35 -9.01
CA GLY A 118 -6.36 9.89 -10.35
C GLY A 118 -6.51 10.95 -11.46
N PRO A 119 -6.16 10.59 -12.70
CA PRO A 119 -6.19 11.51 -13.84
C PRO A 119 -7.59 11.92 -14.26
N PHE A 120 -8.61 11.15 -13.90
CA PHE A 120 -9.97 11.32 -14.43
C PHE A 120 -10.94 12.03 -13.47
N ARG A 121 -10.46 12.49 -12.29
CA ARG A 121 -11.33 13.05 -11.24
C ARG A 121 -12.21 14.23 -11.71
N THR A 122 -11.71 15.06 -12.63
CA THR A 122 -12.40 16.26 -13.13
C THR A 122 -13.19 16.03 -14.44
N MET A 123 -13.11 14.84 -15.02
CA MET A 123 -13.81 14.51 -16.27
C MET A 123 -15.31 14.30 -16.04
N SER A 124 -16.15 14.66 -17.04
CA SER A 124 -17.54 14.25 -17.05
C SER A 124 -17.71 12.77 -17.43
N ASN A 125 -18.91 12.21 -17.24
CA ASN A 125 -19.19 10.82 -17.61
C ASN A 125 -19.06 10.59 -19.13
N GLU A 126 -19.42 11.59 -19.95
CA GLU A 126 -19.27 11.56 -21.39
C GLU A 126 -17.78 11.50 -21.80
N GLN A 127 -16.94 12.29 -21.11
CA GLN A 127 -15.48 12.27 -21.31
C GLN A 127 -14.88 10.94 -20.90
N LEU A 128 -15.37 10.34 -19.79
CA LEU A 128 -14.91 9.03 -19.34
C LEU A 128 -15.21 7.90 -20.34
N ALA A 129 -16.33 7.98 -21.05
CA ALA A 129 -16.68 7.00 -22.08
C ALA A 129 -15.68 6.95 -23.25
N ALA A 130 -14.88 8.01 -23.42
CA ALA A 130 -13.90 8.14 -24.51
C ALA A 130 -12.44 7.94 -24.03
N VAL A 131 -12.19 7.61 -22.74
CA VAL A 131 -10.83 7.42 -22.24
C VAL A 131 -10.20 6.16 -22.82
N THR A 132 -8.88 6.20 -22.98
CA THR A 132 -8.08 5.09 -23.49
C THR A 132 -7.12 4.60 -22.41
N LYS A 133 -6.56 3.40 -22.61
CA LYS A 133 -5.49 2.86 -21.77
C LYS A 133 -4.31 3.84 -21.64
N ASP A 134 -3.91 4.48 -22.74
CA ASP A 134 -2.79 5.43 -22.76
C ASP A 134 -3.08 6.67 -21.92
N SER A 135 -4.35 7.11 -21.86
CA SER A 135 -4.75 8.21 -20.99
C SER A 135 -4.76 7.80 -19.51
N ALA A 136 -5.12 6.56 -19.21
CA ALA A 136 -5.10 6.01 -17.84
C ALA A 136 -3.67 5.85 -17.29
N LEU A 137 -2.68 5.61 -18.15
CA LEU A 137 -1.28 5.47 -17.76
C LEU A 137 -0.58 6.79 -17.41
N LYS A 138 -1.28 7.93 -17.54
CA LYS A 138 -0.72 9.26 -17.23
C LYS A 138 -1.18 9.72 -15.84
N HIS A 139 -0.43 9.35 -14.79
CA HIS A 139 -0.76 9.83 -13.45
C HIS A 139 -0.27 11.27 -13.23
N PRO A 140 -1.10 12.17 -12.61
CA PRO A 140 -0.77 13.60 -12.50
C PRO A 140 0.37 13.90 -11.51
N THR A 141 0.61 13.04 -10.51
CA THR A 141 1.51 13.35 -9.38
C THR A 141 2.64 12.34 -9.21
N TRP A 142 2.37 11.04 -9.44
CA TRP A 142 3.30 9.95 -9.18
C TRP A 142 3.80 9.32 -10.48
N ASP A 143 5.09 8.96 -10.51
CA ASP A 143 5.67 8.09 -11.53
C ASP A 143 5.67 6.65 -10.97
N MET A 144 4.83 5.79 -11.54
CA MET A 144 4.53 4.47 -11.01
C MET A 144 4.49 3.41 -12.11
N GLY A 145 4.52 2.13 -11.71
CA GLY A 145 4.31 1.01 -12.63
C GLY A 145 2.92 1.04 -13.31
N ALA A 146 2.79 0.36 -14.44
CA ALA A 146 1.57 0.40 -15.27
C ALA A 146 0.32 -0.05 -14.51
N LYS A 147 0.38 -1.18 -13.77
CA LYS A 147 -0.75 -1.72 -13.03
C LYS A 147 -1.30 -0.71 -12.01
N ILE A 148 -0.45 -0.23 -11.11
CA ILE A 148 -0.89 0.70 -10.05
C ILE A 148 -1.36 2.03 -10.64
N THR A 149 -0.87 2.45 -11.81
CA THR A 149 -1.33 3.66 -12.49
C THR A 149 -2.76 3.50 -13.01
N ILE A 150 -3.09 2.34 -13.60
CA ILE A 150 -4.46 2.01 -14.00
C ILE A 150 -5.37 1.87 -12.78
N ASP A 151 -4.92 1.17 -11.74
CA ASP A 151 -5.66 1.04 -10.47
C ASP A 151 -5.92 2.40 -9.82
N SER A 152 -5.00 3.36 -9.95
CA SER A 152 -5.22 4.75 -9.52
C SER A 152 -6.26 5.47 -10.38
N ALA A 153 -6.23 5.29 -11.70
CA ALA A 153 -7.16 5.91 -12.63
C ALA A 153 -8.61 5.45 -12.40
N THR A 154 -8.82 4.21 -11.97
CA THR A 154 -10.12 3.62 -11.63
C THR A 154 -10.51 3.80 -10.16
N MET A 155 -9.64 4.32 -9.32
CA MET A 155 -9.73 4.32 -7.86
C MET A 155 -9.72 2.91 -7.22
N MET A 156 -9.42 1.83 -7.97
CA MET A 156 -9.26 0.49 -7.39
C MET A 156 -8.05 0.43 -6.45
N ASN A 157 -6.95 1.14 -6.77
CA ASN A 157 -5.82 1.24 -5.84
C ASN A 157 -6.28 1.71 -4.46
N LYS A 158 -7.10 2.76 -4.40
CA LYS A 158 -7.66 3.26 -3.13
C LYS A 158 -8.63 2.26 -2.51
N GLY A 159 -9.37 1.52 -3.33
CA GLY A 159 -10.20 0.41 -2.85
C GLY A 159 -9.39 -0.68 -2.14
N PHE A 160 -8.26 -1.07 -2.69
CA PHE A 160 -7.33 -2.03 -2.04
C PHE A 160 -6.73 -1.44 -0.77
N GLU A 161 -6.41 -0.18 -0.75
CA GLU A 161 -5.89 0.50 0.44
C GLU A 161 -6.93 0.60 1.58
N VAL A 162 -8.22 0.73 1.27
CA VAL A 162 -9.31 0.62 2.27
C VAL A 162 -9.30 -0.77 2.91
N ILE A 163 -9.12 -1.83 2.11
CA ILE A 163 -9.05 -3.20 2.62
C ILE A 163 -7.77 -3.41 3.45
N GLU A 164 -6.64 -2.90 2.99
CA GLU A 164 -5.37 -2.94 3.70
C GLU A 164 -5.45 -2.23 5.05
N ALA A 165 -6.06 -1.03 5.11
CA ALA A 165 -6.23 -0.26 6.33
C ALA A 165 -7.02 -1.02 7.40
N LYS A 166 -8.09 -1.74 7.02
CA LYS A 166 -8.83 -2.61 7.94
C LYS A 166 -7.91 -3.63 8.62
N TRP A 167 -7.08 -4.30 7.84
CA TRP A 167 -6.23 -5.37 8.35
C TRP A 167 -5.04 -4.87 9.17
N LEU A 168 -4.43 -3.75 8.76
CA LEU A 168 -3.29 -3.17 9.47
C LEU A 168 -3.69 -2.52 10.81
N PHE A 169 -4.83 -1.86 10.85
CA PHE A 169 -5.21 -1.03 12.01
C PHE A 169 -6.42 -1.58 12.79
N GLY A 170 -6.97 -2.72 12.38
CA GLY A 170 -8.07 -3.38 13.10
C GLY A 170 -9.38 -2.59 13.12
N VAL A 171 -9.57 -1.64 12.21
CA VAL A 171 -10.75 -0.78 12.13
C VAL A 171 -11.90 -1.43 11.34
N LYS A 172 -13.12 -0.97 11.58
CA LYS A 172 -14.29 -1.37 10.79
C LYS A 172 -14.35 -0.58 9.48
N PRO A 173 -14.99 -1.10 8.42
CA PRO A 173 -15.14 -0.38 7.15
C PRO A 173 -15.76 1.01 7.30
N GLU A 174 -16.68 1.18 8.24
CA GLU A 174 -17.39 2.43 8.51
C GLU A 174 -16.51 3.49 9.16
N GLN A 175 -15.37 3.08 9.72
CA GLN A 175 -14.37 3.99 10.29
C GLN A 175 -13.37 4.49 9.24
N ILE A 176 -13.46 4.05 7.97
CA ILE A 176 -12.54 4.48 6.92
C ILE A 176 -13.28 5.44 5.98
N GLU A 177 -12.83 6.69 5.95
CA GLU A 177 -13.34 7.73 5.07
C GLU A 177 -12.28 8.08 4.03
N VAL A 178 -12.64 8.01 2.74
CA VAL A 178 -11.72 8.37 1.64
C VAL A 178 -11.88 9.85 1.33
N LEU A 179 -10.76 10.57 1.30
CA LEU A 179 -10.67 11.99 0.96
C LEU A 179 -9.88 12.17 -0.33
N ILE A 180 -10.43 12.85 -1.32
CA ILE A 180 -9.66 13.25 -2.50
C ILE A 180 -8.83 14.48 -2.15
N HIS A 181 -7.51 14.33 -2.20
CA HIS A 181 -6.52 15.38 -1.94
C HIS A 181 -5.53 15.47 -3.12
N PRO A 182 -5.84 16.29 -4.13
CA PRO A 182 -5.08 16.32 -5.39
C PRO A 182 -3.60 16.64 -5.23
N GLN A 183 -3.25 17.46 -4.23
CA GLN A 183 -1.88 17.89 -3.98
C GLN A 183 -0.98 16.77 -3.44
N SER A 184 -1.57 15.68 -2.90
CA SER A 184 -0.85 14.53 -2.31
C SER A 184 0.22 14.93 -1.29
N ILE A 185 -0.04 15.98 -0.51
CA ILE A 185 0.83 16.48 0.56
C ILE A 185 0.47 15.83 1.89
N VAL A 186 -0.83 15.78 2.21
CA VAL A 186 -1.34 15.00 3.35
C VAL A 186 -1.46 13.56 2.87
N HIS A 187 -0.62 12.67 3.43
CA HIS A 187 -0.58 11.28 3.01
C HIS A 187 -1.64 10.40 3.69
N SER A 188 -2.24 10.82 4.74
CA SER A 188 -3.47 10.37 5.44
C SER A 188 -3.48 10.93 6.85
N ALA A 189 -4.60 10.75 7.55
CA ALA A 189 -4.79 11.22 8.90
C ALA A 189 -5.65 10.28 9.75
N ILE A 190 -5.59 10.46 11.04
CA ILE A 190 -6.45 9.81 12.05
C ILE A 190 -7.28 10.89 12.73
N GLN A 191 -8.57 10.66 12.85
CA GLN A 191 -9.45 11.41 13.74
C GLN A 191 -9.70 10.56 14.99
N PHE A 192 -9.44 11.16 16.15
CA PHE A 192 -9.70 10.57 17.45
C PHE A 192 -11.08 10.95 18.00
N ARG A 193 -11.54 10.27 19.04
CA ARG A 193 -12.88 10.50 19.65
C ARG A 193 -13.08 11.89 20.25
N ASP A 194 -12.02 12.59 20.59
CA ASP A 194 -12.07 13.98 21.06
C ASP A 194 -12.22 14.99 19.92
N GLY A 195 -12.28 14.51 18.66
CA GLY A 195 -12.35 15.31 17.45
C GLY A 195 -11.01 15.84 16.95
N SER A 196 -9.91 15.57 17.64
CA SER A 196 -8.58 15.94 17.14
C SER A 196 -8.18 15.09 15.92
N VAL A 197 -7.38 15.70 15.03
CA VAL A 197 -6.88 15.06 13.83
C VAL A 197 -5.35 15.12 13.80
N LYS A 198 -4.70 13.95 13.68
CA LYS A 198 -3.26 13.85 13.43
C LYS A 198 -3.01 13.38 12.02
N ALA A 199 -2.09 14.02 11.32
CA ALA A 199 -1.76 13.72 9.94
C ALA A 199 -0.25 13.72 9.71
N GLN A 200 0.21 12.88 8.80
CA GLN A 200 1.58 12.97 8.30
C GLN A 200 1.57 13.69 6.96
N LEU A 201 2.41 14.70 6.85
CA LEU A 201 2.58 15.52 5.66
C LEU A 201 4.00 15.33 5.09
N GLY A 202 4.11 15.37 3.77
CA GLY A 202 5.39 15.28 3.08
C GLY A 202 5.26 15.53 1.58
N VAL A 203 6.39 15.64 0.91
CA VAL A 203 6.41 15.58 -0.56
C VAL A 203 6.14 14.14 -1.00
N PRO A 204 5.53 13.90 -2.18
CA PRO A 204 5.31 12.56 -2.71
C PRO A 204 6.67 11.91 -3.07
N ASP A 205 7.21 11.14 -2.12
CA ASP A 205 8.50 10.46 -2.23
C ASP A 205 8.49 9.17 -1.41
N MET A 206 8.46 8.03 -2.11
CA MET A 206 8.41 6.70 -1.47
C MET A 206 9.64 6.36 -0.62
N ARG A 207 10.78 7.07 -0.81
CA ARG A 207 11.95 6.86 0.04
C ARG A 207 11.67 7.15 1.51
N LEU A 208 10.73 8.07 1.79
CA LEU A 208 10.36 8.43 3.15
C LEU A 208 9.69 7.26 3.90
N PRO A 209 8.58 6.69 3.43
CA PRO A 209 7.93 5.56 4.12
C PRO A 209 8.79 4.29 4.11
N ILE A 210 9.57 4.03 3.05
CA ILE A 210 10.50 2.90 2.99
C ILE A 210 11.58 3.06 4.07
N GLN A 211 12.26 4.22 4.14
CA GLN A 211 13.28 4.48 5.14
C GLN A 211 12.70 4.37 6.56
N TYR A 212 11.51 4.95 6.78
CA TYR A 212 10.88 4.93 8.10
C TYR A 212 10.56 3.50 8.56
N ALA A 213 10.04 2.64 7.67
CA ALA A 213 9.81 1.24 8.00
C ALA A 213 11.10 0.50 8.40
N PHE A 214 12.21 0.75 7.69
CA PHE A 214 13.51 0.14 8.02
C PHE A 214 14.15 0.70 9.28
N SER A 215 13.86 1.93 9.66
CA SER A 215 14.54 2.60 10.78
C SER A 215 13.66 2.77 12.03
N TYR A 216 12.39 2.37 11.95
CA TYR A 216 11.46 2.53 13.06
C TYR A 216 12.04 1.97 14.38
N PRO A 217 11.91 2.72 15.50
CA PRO A 217 11.17 3.97 15.68
C PRO A 217 11.94 5.26 15.36
N LYS A 218 13.15 5.17 14.83
CA LYS A 218 14.02 6.33 14.58
C LYS A 218 13.70 6.99 13.24
N ARG A 219 13.87 8.32 13.17
CA ARG A 219 13.85 9.08 11.92
C ARG A 219 15.29 9.40 11.52
N LEU A 220 15.72 8.84 10.39
CA LEU A 220 17.04 9.08 9.85
C LEU A 220 17.02 10.26 8.87
N HIS A 221 18.19 10.84 8.62
CA HIS A 221 18.34 11.87 7.60
C HIS A 221 17.99 11.30 6.23
N LEU A 222 17.16 12.01 5.47
CA LEU A 222 16.82 11.70 4.08
C LEU A 222 17.12 12.91 3.21
N SER A 223 17.91 12.68 2.18
CA SER A 223 18.22 13.69 1.15
C SER A 223 17.06 13.80 0.15
N SER A 224 15.99 14.48 0.54
CA SER A 224 14.80 14.73 -0.28
C SER A 224 14.40 16.20 -0.20
N LYS A 225 13.59 16.65 -1.17
CA LYS A 225 12.98 17.99 -1.12
C LYS A 225 12.20 18.15 0.19
N ARG A 226 12.25 19.34 0.76
CA ARG A 226 11.43 19.67 1.94
C ARG A 226 10.09 20.21 1.48
N LEU A 227 9.05 19.90 2.26
CA LEU A 227 7.72 20.43 2.05
C LEU A 227 7.73 21.94 2.27
N ASP A 228 7.13 22.68 1.34
CA ASP A 228 6.91 24.10 1.41
C ASP A 228 5.39 24.35 1.45
N LEU A 229 4.87 24.67 2.61
CA LEU A 229 3.44 24.90 2.84
C LEU A 229 2.92 26.22 2.26
N PHE A 230 3.81 27.12 1.81
CA PHE A 230 3.40 28.39 1.20
C PHE A 230 3.07 28.25 -0.28
N LYS A 231 3.42 27.13 -0.94
CA LYS A 231 3.28 26.98 -2.39
C LYS A 231 1.84 26.85 -2.87
N GLN A 232 0.98 26.18 -2.10
CA GLN A 232 -0.38 25.89 -2.53
C GLN A 232 -1.28 25.56 -1.33
N PRO A 233 -2.60 25.80 -1.46
CA PRO A 233 -3.57 25.40 -0.45
C PRO A 233 -3.66 23.86 -0.38
N LEU A 234 -4.15 23.36 0.75
CA LEU A 234 -4.54 21.97 0.91
C LEU A 234 -6.05 21.86 0.71
N GLU A 235 -6.45 21.12 -0.30
CA GLU A 235 -7.86 20.96 -0.68
C GLU A 235 -8.29 19.51 -0.50
N PHE A 236 -9.54 19.33 -0.05
CA PHE A 236 -10.13 18.01 0.17
C PHE A 236 -11.53 17.95 -0.42
N PHE A 237 -11.82 16.86 -1.13
CA PHE A 237 -13.10 16.63 -1.78
C PHE A 237 -13.63 15.24 -1.44
N LYS A 238 -14.95 15.07 -1.54
CA LYS A 238 -15.54 13.73 -1.45
C LYS A 238 -15.27 12.92 -2.72
N PRO A 239 -15.04 11.60 -2.61
CA PRO A 239 -14.97 10.75 -3.79
C PRO A 239 -16.36 10.62 -4.43
N ASP A 240 -16.39 10.57 -5.75
CA ASP A 240 -17.59 10.29 -6.54
C ASP A 240 -17.67 8.78 -6.78
N LEU A 241 -18.51 8.09 -6.01
CA LEU A 241 -18.65 6.62 -6.09
C LEU A 241 -19.47 6.16 -7.30
N ASP A 242 -20.29 7.01 -7.90
CA ASP A 242 -21.01 6.71 -9.13
C ASP A 242 -20.04 6.71 -10.31
N LYS A 243 -19.12 7.65 -10.34
CA LYS A 243 -18.03 7.74 -11.31
C LYS A 243 -16.98 6.65 -11.10
N PHE A 244 -16.52 6.45 -9.89
CA PHE A 244 -15.45 5.52 -9.52
C PHE A 244 -16.01 4.28 -8.80
N ARG A 245 -16.77 3.48 -9.54
CA ARG A 245 -17.45 2.29 -9.02
C ARG A 245 -16.51 1.28 -8.37
N CYS A 246 -15.24 1.21 -8.81
CA CYS A 246 -14.25 0.31 -8.25
C CYS A 246 -14.01 0.54 -6.75
N LEU A 247 -14.00 1.81 -6.31
CA LEU A 247 -13.91 2.14 -4.88
C LEU A 247 -15.15 1.63 -4.11
N GLY A 248 -16.35 1.82 -4.66
CA GLY A 248 -17.60 1.31 -4.06
C GLY A 248 -17.61 -0.22 -3.95
N LEU A 249 -17.13 -0.93 -4.99
CA LEU A 249 -17.01 -2.39 -4.99
C LEU A 249 -16.05 -2.91 -3.91
N ALA A 250 -14.94 -2.21 -3.66
CA ALA A 250 -14.00 -2.57 -2.60
C ALA A 250 -14.64 -2.44 -1.21
N PHE A 251 -15.38 -1.38 -0.93
CA PHE A 251 -16.15 -1.24 0.30
C PHE A 251 -17.23 -2.32 0.44
N GLU A 252 -17.90 -2.66 -0.64
CA GLU A 252 -18.91 -3.72 -0.64
C GLU A 252 -18.27 -5.08 -0.34
N ALA A 253 -17.16 -5.41 -0.99
CA ALA A 253 -16.42 -6.63 -0.75
C ALA A 253 -15.97 -6.73 0.72
N LEU A 254 -15.51 -5.62 1.28
CA LEU A 254 -15.06 -5.56 2.66
C LEU A 254 -16.21 -5.79 3.66
N ARG A 255 -17.41 -5.23 3.38
CA ARG A 255 -18.60 -5.46 4.22
C ARG A 255 -19.13 -6.87 4.12
N ARG A 256 -19.10 -7.47 2.93
CA ARG A 256 -19.47 -8.89 2.73
C ARG A 256 -18.52 -9.85 3.43
N GLY A 257 -17.23 -9.49 3.50
CA GLY A 257 -16.20 -10.29 4.18
C GLY A 257 -15.86 -11.61 3.47
N GLY A 258 -15.31 -12.54 4.22
CA GLY A 258 -14.83 -13.82 3.68
C GLY A 258 -13.81 -13.62 2.56
N ASN A 259 -13.99 -14.32 1.45
CA ASN A 259 -13.11 -14.26 0.28
C ASN A 259 -13.49 -13.17 -0.76
N MET A 260 -14.47 -12.32 -0.48
CA MET A 260 -14.89 -11.28 -1.42
C MET A 260 -13.78 -10.30 -1.80
N PRO A 261 -12.92 -9.81 -0.88
CA PRO A 261 -11.76 -8.99 -1.26
C PRO A 261 -10.79 -9.70 -2.21
N CYS A 262 -10.54 -11.00 -1.99
CA CYS A 262 -9.71 -11.83 -2.87
C CYS A 262 -10.34 -11.93 -4.28
N ILE A 263 -11.67 -12.11 -4.38
CA ILE A 263 -12.39 -12.16 -5.66
C ILE A 263 -12.26 -10.83 -6.40
N VAL A 264 -12.41 -9.70 -5.71
CA VAL A 264 -12.24 -8.37 -6.32
C VAL A 264 -10.80 -8.19 -6.85
N ASN A 265 -9.79 -8.62 -6.08
CA ASN A 265 -8.41 -8.59 -6.55
C ASN A 265 -8.22 -9.47 -7.79
N ALA A 266 -8.72 -10.70 -7.78
CA ALA A 266 -8.61 -11.61 -8.92
C ALA A 266 -9.29 -11.06 -10.18
N ALA A 267 -10.48 -10.48 -10.04
CA ALA A 267 -11.17 -9.81 -11.14
C ALA A 267 -10.36 -8.63 -11.70
N ASN A 268 -9.77 -7.82 -10.81
CA ASN A 268 -8.93 -6.69 -11.21
C ASN A 268 -7.65 -7.13 -11.95
N GLU A 269 -7.02 -8.23 -11.53
CA GLU A 269 -5.85 -8.80 -12.22
C GLU A 269 -6.17 -9.27 -13.65
N ILE A 270 -7.40 -9.73 -13.91
CA ILE A 270 -7.83 -10.19 -15.24
C ILE A 270 -8.16 -9.01 -16.15
N VAL A 271 -8.65 -7.91 -15.60
CA VAL A 271 -9.08 -6.72 -16.37
C VAL A 271 -7.90 -5.81 -16.72
N ASN A 272 -6.85 -5.76 -15.90
CA ASN A 272 -5.64 -4.96 -16.11
C ASN A 272 -4.68 -5.62 -17.11
#